data_49aa1794e4500187f88cccae2b551394
#
_entry.id   49aa1794e4500187f88cccae2b551394
#
_cell.length_a   1.000
_cell.length_b   1.000
_cell.length_c   1.000
_cell.angle_alpha   90.00
_cell.angle_beta   90.00
_cell.angle_gamma   90.00
#
_symmetry.space_group_name_H-M   'P 1'
#
loop_
_entity.id
_entity.type
_entity.pdbx_description
1 polymer ?
#
loop_
_entity_poly.entity_id
_entity_poly.type
_entity_poly.pdbx_seq_one_letter_code
_entity_poly.pdbx_strand_id
1 'polypeptide(L)'
;QRDYFINNFQTDKTFVYESLVNAIDNDNLNSIRVHKYLTSNKLLGKVVTARYLESINLNENTKIYELTEDEVSKISSYSIKK
;
A
#
# COMPACT_ATOMS: atom_id res chain seq x y z
N GLN A 1 -8.64 -2.83 14.26
CA GLN A 1 -7.88 -1.69 13.70
C GLN A 1 -7.39 -1.98 12.30
N ARG A 2 -6.84 -3.18 12.07
CA ARG A 2 -6.37 -3.56 10.75
C ARG A 2 -7.51 -3.62 9.75
N ASP A 3 -8.65 -4.18 10.14
CA ASP A 3 -9.78 -4.31 9.24
C ASP A 3 -10.31 -2.95 8.82
N TYR A 4 -10.37 -2.02 9.76
CA TYR A 4 -10.81 -0.67 9.45
C TYR A 4 -9.85 -0.01 8.47
N PHE A 5 -8.55 -0.14 8.71
CA PHE A 5 -7.52 0.44 7.86
C PHE A 5 -7.64 -0.09 6.42
N ILE A 6 -7.75 -1.39 6.27
CA ILE A 6 -7.81 -2.02 4.95
C ILE A 6 -9.12 -1.70 4.24
N ASN A 7 -10.24 -1.74 4.96
CA ASN A 7 -11.55 -1.56 4.36
C ASN A 7 -11.85 -0.12 3.99
N ASN A 8 -11.08 0.84 4.50
CA ASN A 8 -11.26 2.24 4.17
C ASN A 8 -10.33 2.74 3.09
N PHE A 9 -9.64 1.80 2.41
CA PHE A 9 -8.74 2.16 1.33
C PHE A 9 -9.50 2.89 0.20
N GLN A 10 -8.91 3.95 -0.30
CA GLN A 10 -9.45 4.71 -1.43
C GLN A 10 -8.33 4.93 -2.44
N THR A 11 -8.69 5.05 -3.71
CA THR A 11 -7.71 5.25 -4.77
C THR A 11 -7.40 6.74 -4.96
N ASP A 12 -7.15 7.42 -3.86
CA ASP A 12 -6.79 8.84 -3.83
C ASP A 12 -5.33 8.95 -3.42
N LYS A 13 -4.53 9.66 -4.21
CA LYS A 13 -3.10 9.75 -3.98
C LYS A 13 -2.77 10.28 -2.58
N THR A 14 -3.42 11.35 -2.17
CA THR A 14 -3.17 11.95 -0.86
C THR A 14 -3.58 11.00 0.26
N PHE A 15 -4.73 10.36 0.11
CA PHE A 15 -5.20 9.40 1.10
C PHE A 15 -4.22 8.24 1.27
N VAL A 16 -3.78 7.66 0.16
CA VAL A 16 -2.87 6.52 0.22
C VAL A 16 -1.53 6.93 0.83
N TYR A 17 -1.00 8.07 0.40
CA TYR A 17 0.27 8.56 0.91
C TYR A 17 0.21 8.74 2.43
N GLU A 18 -0.79 9.47 2.90
CA GLU A 18 -0.90 9.74 4.34
C GLU A 18 -1.18 8.47 5.14
N SER A 19 -2.00 7.58 4.59
CA SER A 19 -2.30 6.32 5.28
C SER A 19 -1.05 5.48 5.45
N LEU A 20 -0.22 5.38 4.41
CA LEU A 20 1.00 4.59 4.49
C LEU A 20 2.01 5.22 5.42
N VAL A 21 2.18 6.54 5.35
CA VAL A 21 3.12 7.23 6.24
C VAL A 21 2.73 7.02 7.71
N ASN A 22 1.44 7.15 8.00
CA ASN A 22 0.97 6.93 9.37
C ASN A 22 1.11 5.48 9.79
N ALA A 23 0.88 4.55 8.87
CA ALA A 23 0.95 3.12 9.19
C ALA A 23 2.39 2.66 9.45
N ILE A 24 3.37 3.29 8.81
CA ILE A 24 4.78 2.93 9.03
C ILE A 24 5.15 3.07 10.50
N ASP A 25 4.62 4.08 11.16
CA ASP A 25 4.92 4.35 12.57
C ASP A 25 3.94 3.67 13.52
N ASN A 26 3.02 2.88 13.01
CA ASN A 26 1.99 2.24 13.84
C ASN A 26 2.26 0.74 13.93
N ASP A 27 2.67 0.26 15.10
CA ASP A 27 3.02 -1.15 15.30
C ASP A 27 1.88 -2.10 14.99
N ASN A 28 0.64 -1.64 15.07
CA ASN A 28 -0.51 -2.50 14.76
C ASN A 28 -0.77 -2.62 13.26
N LEU A 29 -0.23 -1.71 12.47
CA LEU A 29 -0.50 -1.66 11.05
C LEU A 29 0.71 -1.94 10.17
N ASN A 30 1.91 -1.68 10.68
CA ASN A 30 3.09 -1.70 9.82
C ASN A 30 3.54 -3.10 9.39
N SER A 31 3.00 -4.14 9.98
CA SER A 31 3.31 -5.51 9.57
C SER A 31 2.36 -6.02 8.48
N ILE A 32 1.39 -5.21 8.06
CA ILE A 32 0.51 -5.56 6.96
C ILE A 32 1.31 -5.50 5.66
N ARG A 33 1.10 -6.47 4.78
CA ARG A 33 1.76 -6.46 3.48
C ARG A 33 1.16 -5.36 2.61
N VAL A 34 2.04 -4.64 1.91
CA VAL A 34 1.59 -3.56 1.01
C VAL A 34 0.63 -4.11 -0.04
N HIS A 35 0.96 -5.25 -0.61
CA HIS A 35 0.11 -5.88 -1.62
C HIS A 35 -1.28 -6.16 -1.07
N LYS A 36 -1.37 -6.67 0.14
CA LYS A 36 -2.66 -6.94 0.77
C LYS A 36 -3.46 -5.66 0.96
N TYR A 37 -2.81 -4.62 1.43
CA TYR A 37 -3.48 -3.34 1.64
C TYR A 37 -4.06 -2.80 0.33
N LEU A 38 -3.30 -2.88 -0.76
CA LEU A 38 -3.72 -2.32 -2.04
C LEU A 38 -4.80 -3.14 -2.74
N THR A 39 -4.89 -4.43 -2.45
CA THR A 39 -5.78 -5.32 -3.22
C THR A 39 -6.95 -5.89 -2.43
N SER A 40 -7.00 -5.67 -1.12
CA SER A 40 -8.00 -6.32 -0.26
C SER A 40 -9.43 -5.97 -0.62
N ASN A 41 -9.70 -4.74 -1.02
CA ASN A 41 -11.06 -4.33 -1.36
C ASN A 41 -11.32 -4.37 -2.85
N LYS A 42 -10.44 -5.02 -3.61
CA LYS A 42 -10.60 -5.29 -5.04
C LYS A 42 -10.61 -4.05 -5.93
N LEU A 43 -10.15 -2.93 -5.41
CA LEU A 43 -10.01 -1.72 -6.22
C LEU A 43 -8.82 -1.81 -7.16
N LEU A 44 -7.80 -2.58 -6.79
CA LEU A 44 -6.62 -2.79 -7.62
C LEU A 44 -6.45 -4.29 -7.86
N GLY A 45 -5.99 -4.66 -9.05
CA GLY A 45 -5.79 -6.05 -9.42
C GLY A 45 -4.57 -6.66 -8.73
N LYS A 46 -4.67 -7.92 -8.33
CA LYS A 46 -3.58 -8.58 -7.59
C LYS A 46 -2.34 -8.79 -8.44
N VAL A 47 -2.51 -9.27 -9.67
CA VAL A 47 -1.37 -9.55 -10.54
C VAL A 47 -0.69 -8.26 -10.96
N VAL A 48 -1.47 -7.28 -11.36
CA VAL A 48 -0.93 -5.99 -11.80
C VAL A 48 -0.18 -5.31 -10.66
N THR A 49 -0.77 -5.34 -9.47
CA THR A 49 -0.14 -4.71 -8.30
C THR A 49 1.17 -5.40 -7.93
N ALA A 50 1.20 -6.73 -7.97
CA ALA A 50 2.44 -7.46 -7.68
C ALA A 50 3.53 -7.11 -8.67
N ARG A 51 3.18 -7.01 -9.95
CA ARG A 51 4.15 -6.62 -10.99
C ARG A 51 4.66 -5.20 -10.78
N TYR A 52 3.77 -4.30 -10.40
CA TYR A 52 4.20 -2.93 -10.14
C TYR A 52 5.19 -2.89 -8.97
N LEU A 53 4.90 -3.62 -7.90
CA LEU A 53 5.80 -3.65 -6.75
C LEU A 53 7.17 -4.17 -7.15
N GLU A 54 7.21 -5.21 -7.98
CA GLU A 54 8.49 -5.73 -8.46
C GLU A 54 9.26 -4.71 -9.28
N SER A 55 8.56 -3.85 -10.00
CA SER A 55 9.21 -2.83 -10.82
C SER A 55 9.90 -1.75 -9.99
N ILE A 56 9.58 -1.64 -8.72
CA ILE A 56 10.24 -0.69 -7.81
C ILE A 56 11.01 -1.42 -6.72
N ASN A 57 11.45 -2.64 -7.03
CA ASN A 57 12.29 -3.46 -6.14
C ASN A 57 11.59 -3.93 -4.88
N LEU A 58 10.28 -4.06 -4.93
CA LEU A 58 9.48 -4.62 -3.85
C LEU A 58 8.86 -5.93 -4.34
N ASN A 59 8.01 -6.53 -3.51
CA ASN A 59 7.28 -7.72 -3.92
C ASN A 59 6.02 -7.84 -3.08
N GLU A 60 5.23 -8.89 -3.31
CA GLU A 60 3.96 -9.05 -2.62
C GLU A 60 4.12 -9.41 -1.15
N ASN A 61 5.34 -9.69 -0.71
CA ASN A 61 5.62 -9.97 0.70
C ASN A 61 6.17 -8.76 1.44
N THR A 62 6.41 -7.65 0.73
CA THR A 62 6.93 -6.43 1.36
C THR A 62 5.91 -5.88 2.34
N LYS A 63 6.35 -5.57 3.54
CA LYS A 63 5.48 -5.01 4.58
C LYS A 63 5.59 -3.50 4.62
N ILE A 64 4.57 -2.87 5.17
CA ILE A 64 4.50 -1.41 5.20
C ILE A 64 5.72 -0.80 5.88
N TYR A 65 6.21 -1.41 6.96
CA TYR A 65 7.36 -0.84 7.68
C TYR A 65 8.65 -0.87 6.86
N GLU A 66 8.67 -1.62 5.76
CA GLU A 66 9.86 -1.71 4.90
C GLU A 66 9.91 -0.61 3.86
N LEU A 67 8.85 0.21 3.75
CA LEU A 67 8.79 1.23 2.71
C LEU A 67 9.61 2.45 3.08
N THR A 68 10.30 3.00 2.06
CA THR A 68 10.91 4.33 2.19
C THR A 68 9.89 5.37 1.76
N GLU A 69 10.16 6.64 2.07
CA GLU A 69 9.29 7.73 1.66
C GLU A 69 9.12 7.77 0.14
N ASP A 70 10.20 7.51 -0.58
CA ASP A 70 10.17 7.48 -2.03
C ASP A 70 9.25 6.39 -2.56
N GLU A 71 9.30 5.22 -1.94
CA GLU A 71 8.43 4.10 -2.32
C GLU A 71 6.98 4.39 -1.99
N VAL A 72 6.71 5.03 -0.88
CA VAL A 72 5.35 5.43 -0.52
C VAL A 72 4.79 6.37 -1.58
N SER A 73 5.60 7.31 -2.04
CA SER A 73 5.19 8.26 -3.08
C SER A 73 4.86 7.52 -4.38
N LYS A 74 5.69 6.57 -4.77
CA LYS A 74 5.46 5.79 -5.99
C LYS A 74 4.18 4.96 -5.91
N ILE A 75 3.96 4.32 -4.78
CA ILE A 75 2.76 3.52 -4.59
C ILE A 75 1.51 4.40 -4.61
N SER A 76 1.59 5.57 -4.00
CA SER A 76 0.47 6.50 -4.00
C SER A 76 0.10 6.92 -5.42
N SER A 77 1.11 7.19 -6.25
CA SER A 77 0.88 7.56 -7.64
C SER A 77 0.27 6.40 -8.44
N TYR A 78 0.72 5.18 -8.16
CA TYR A 78 0.17 4.01 -8.82
C TYR A 78 -1.31 3.82 -8.50
N SER A 79 -1.70 4.05 -7.27
CA SER A 79 -3.06 3.75 -6.82
C SER A 79 -4.11 4.61 -7.52
N ILE A 80 -3.72 5.74 -8.08
CA ILE A 80 -4.69 6.61 -8.78
C ILE A 80 -4.78 6.32 -10.27
N LYS A 81 -3.99 5.39 -10.77
CA LYS A 81 -4.01 5.05 -12.20
C LYS A 81 -5.04 4.00 -12.56
N LYS A 82 -5.79 3.58 -11.59
CA LYS A 82 -6.81 2.59 -11.81
C LYS A 82 -7.89 3.05 -12.75
#